data_1edef6bad1aab33f5f9ff4850136420f
#
_entry.id   1edef6bad1aab33f5f9ff4850136420f
#
_cell.length_a   1.000
_cell.length_b   1.000
_cell.length_c   1.000
_cell.angle_alpha   90.00
_cell.angle_beta   90.00
_cell.angle_gamma   90.00
#
_symmetry.space_group_name_H-M   'P 1'
#
loop_
_entity.id
_entity.type
_entity.pdbx_description
1 polymer ?
#
loop_
_entity_poly.entity_id
_entity_poly.type
_entity_poly.pdbx_seq_one_letter_code
_entity_poly.pdbx_strand_id
1 'polypeptide(L)'
;KKPYLWQRLWFQILVGLIIVGVAVLIVWIKIRRMRRYQIELENKVEERTHDLKLEKEKSERLLLNILPEEVAKELTEKPGQTIAKKFPNITVLFTDIVGFTKMSDGMTAEEVVTMLNKMVSLFDERAKREGIEKIKTIGDAYMAATGFTDEVDNDGALRMVRFALGLMDDVRRFNLNSTVKVQIRLGINTGNLVAGVIGKSKFIYDIWGDTVNVASRMESTGEPMKIHVTEKTYNQTKTRYHFSEGIDIEVKGKGMMKTYFL
;
A
#
# COMPACT_ATOMS: atom_id res chain seq x y z
N LYS A 1 26.01 22.99 94.80
CA LYS A 1 24.95 22.34 94.05
C LYS A 1 25.57 21.55 92.87
N LYS A 2 25.34 20.25 92.74
CA LYS A 2 25.83 19.48 91.60
C LYS A 2 25.06 19.91 90.34
N PRO A 3 25.77 20.16 89.19
CA PRO A 3 25.13 20.57 87.93
C PRO A 3 24.16 19.49 87.45
N TYR A 4 22.99 19.87 86.91
CA TYR A 4 22.02 19.00 86.32
C TYR A 4 22.63 18.30 85.09
N LEU A 5 22.14 17.05 84.76
CA LEU A 5 22.63 16.24 83.67
C LEU A 5 22.73 16.99 82.32
N TRP A 6 21.73 17.82 81.97
CA TRP A 6 21.65 18.63 80.76
C TRP A 6 22.68 19.78 80.70
N GLN A 7 23.28 20.16 81.84
CA GLN A 7 24.33 21.17 81.93
C GLN A 7 25.71 20.61 81.72
N ARG A 8 25.86 19.27 81.61
CA ARG A 8 27.14 18.62 81.39
C ARG A 8 27.52 18.61 79.93
N LEU A 9 28.73 19.04 79.60
CA LEU A 9 29.20 19.18 78.22
C LEU A 9 29.07 17.87 77.43
N TRP A 10 29.37 16.76 78.01
CA TRP A 10 29.24 15.41 77.36
C TRP A 10 27.80 15.09 76.94
N PHE A 11 26.79 15.48 77.74
CA PHE A 11 25.40 15.27 77.46
C PHE A 11 24.92 16.10 76.25
N GLN A 12 25.34 17.38 76.19
CA GLN A 12 25.06 18.29 75.08
C GLN A 12 25.73 17.80 73.76
N ILE A 13 26.97 17.28 73.84
CA ILE A 13 27.64 16.68 72.68
C ILE A 13 26.89 15.42 72.22
N LEU A 14 26.43 14.56 73.14
CA LEU A 14 25.66 13.34 72.79
C LEU A 14 24.36 13.68 72.11
N VAL A 15 23.62 14.65 72.62
CA VAL A 15 22.35 15.12 72.00
C VAL A 15 22.62 15.71 70.60
N GLY A 16 23.68 16.51 70.43
CA GLY A 16 24.11 17.03 69.15
C GLY A 16 24.42 15.93 68.12
N LEU A 17 25.16 14.90 68.54
CA LEU A 17 25.46 13.75 67.68
C LEU A 17 24.23 12.96 67.27
N ILE A 18 23.24 12.80 68.19
CA ILE A 18 21.96 12.14 67.86
C ILE A 18 21.18 12.97 66.85
N ILE A 19 21.08 14.27 67.00
CA ILE A 19 20.38 15.16 66.05
C ILE A 19 21.02 15.06 64.65
N VAL A 20 22.35 15.12 64.54
CA VAL A 20 23.10 14.98 63.29
C VAL A 20 22.86 13.59 62.69
N GLY A 21 22.91 12.52 63.50
CA GLY A 21 22.63 11.18 63.04
C GLY A 21 21.20 11.01 62.45
N VAL A 22 20.20 11.58 63.13
CA VAL A 22 18.83 11.59 62.66
C VAL A 22 18.71 12.37 61.34
N ALA A 23 19.31 13.54 61.24
CA ALA A 23 19.29 14.35 60.01
C ALA A 23 19.93 13.60 58.82
N VAL A 24 21.10 12.98 59.02
CA VAL A 24 21.75 12.12 58.02
C VAL A 24 20.86 10.96 57.59
N LEU A 25 20.23 10.31 58.56
CA LEU A 25 19.30 9.20 58.27
C LEU A 25 18.10 9.63 57.43
N ILE A 26 17.52 10.79 57.74
CA ILE A 26 16.38 11.36 56.98
C ILE A 26 16.84 11.68 55.55
N VAL A 27 17.97 12.34 55.35
CA VAL A 27 18.53 12.65 54.04
C VAL A 27 18.81 11.38 53.25
N TRP A 28 19.41 10.37 53.88
CA TRP A 28 19.69 9.09 53.25
C TRP A 28 18.41 8.35 52.80
N ILE A 29 17.36 8.31 53.64
CA ILE A 29 16.04 7.74 53.27
C ILE A 29 15.45 8.49 52.10
N LYS A 30 15.52 9.85 52.09
CA LYS A 30 14.99 10.71 51.03
C LYS A 30 15.71 10.45 49.70
N ILE A 31 17.05 10.35 49.71
CA ILE A 31 17.85 10.05 48.53
C ILE A 31 17.52 8.65 48.00
N ARG A 32 17.42 7.68 48.90
CA ARG A 32 17.05 6.29 48.53
C ARG A 32 15.65 6.17 47.88
N ARG A 33 14.67 6.93 48.41
CA ARG A 33 13.31 7.01 47.84
C ARG A 33 13.36 7.68 46.45
N MET A 34 14.10 8.76 46.31
CA MET A 34 14.20 9.49 45.05
C MET A 34 14.87 8.65 43.97
N ARG A 35 15.94 7.91 44.27
CA ARG A 35 16.58 6.97 43.33
C ARG A 35 15.62 5.87 42.87
N ARG A 36 14.85 5.29 43.79
CA ARG A 36 13.85 4.27 43.41
C ARG A 36 12.79 4.87 42.49
N TYR A 37 12.31 6.05 42.79
CA TYR A 37 11.31 6.74 41.95
C TYR A 37 11.87 7.11 40.56
N GLN A 38 13.13 7.50 40.48
CA GLN A 38 13.80 7.74 39.18
C GLN A 38 13.88 6.48 38.34
N ILE A 39 14.32 5.36 38.91
CA ILE A 39 14.40 4.08 38.18
C ILE A 39 13.01 3.61 37.72
N GLU A 40 11.99 3.75 38.57
CA GLU A 40 10.62 3.42 38.18
C GLU A 40 10.11 4.32 37.04
N LEU A 41 10.42 5.59 37.08
CA LEU A 41 10.05 6.55 36.02
C LEU A 41 10.81 6.27 34.71
N GLU A 42 12.10 5.97 34.77
CA GLU A 42 12.90 5.58 33.61
C GLU A 42 12.34 4.32 32.95
N ASN A 43 12.05 3.29 33.72
CA ASN A 43 11.45 2.05 33.21
C ASN A 43 10.07 2.32 32.55
N LYS A 44 9.28 3.19 33.16
CA LYS A 44 7.95 3.55 32.64
C LYS A 44 8.04 4.38 31.33
N VAL A 45 9.04 5.25 31.24
CA VAL A 45 9.34 6.03 30.02
C VAL A 45 9.81 5.08 28.91
N GLU A 46 10.69 4.15 29.22
CA GLU A 46 11.19 3.16 28.26
C GLU A 46 10.07 2.26 27.74
N GLU A 47 9.22 1.73 28.63
CA GLU A 47 8.04 0.94 28.26
C GLU A 47 7.10 1.72 27.34
N ARG A 48 6.74 2.97 27.72
CA ARG A 48 5.86 3.81 26.91
C ARG A 48 6.45 4.19 25.57
N THR A 49 7.76 4.43 25.52
CA THR A 49 8.46 4.75 24.27
C THR A 49 8.50 3.55 23.34
N HIS A 50 8.68 2.34 23.89
CA HIS A 50 8.62 1.10 23.14
C HIS A 50 7.22 0.86 22.56
N ASP A 51 6.17 1.00 23.38
CA ASP A 51 4.78 0.84 22.96
C ASP A 51 4.40 1.81 21.83
N LEU A 52 4.76 3.10 22.01
CA LEU A 52 4.53 4.13 20.99
C LEU A 52 5.24 3.82 19.67
N LYS A 53 6.45 3.28 19.74
CA LYS A 53 7.21 2.88 18.55
C LYS A 53 6.50 1.74 17.80
N LEU A 54 6.06 0.72 18.53
CA LEU A 54 5.32 -0.39 17.93
C LEU A 54 3.99 0.07 17.31
N GLU A 55 3.27 0.94 17.98
CA GLU A 55 2.00 1.48 17.49
C GLU A 55 2.21 2.34 16.24
N LYS A 56 3.26 3.17 16.22
CA LYS A 56 3.66 3.94 15.05
C LYS A 56 4.02 3.03 13.86
N GLU A 57 4.86 2.03 14.07
CA GLU A 57 5.25 1.07 13.02
C GLU A 57 4.02 0.32 12.46
N LYS A 58 3.07 -0.06 13.32
CA LYS A 58 1.82 -0.68 12.91
C LYS A 58 0.96 0.27 12.08
N SER A 59 0.85 1.53 12.49
CA SER A 59 0.10 2.56 11.75
C SER A 59 0.72 2.84 10.39
N GLU A 60 2.04 3.00 10.32
CA GLU A 60 2.78 3.19 9.06
C GLU A 60 2.59 2.01 8.11
N ARG A 61 2.68 0.78 8.61
CA ARG A 61 2.44 -0.42 7.80
C ARG A 61 1.02 -0.48 7.25
N LEU A 62 0.00 -0.11 8.03
CA LEU A 62 -1.38 -0.04 7.56
C LEU A 62 -1.56 1.03 6.47
N LEU A 63 -0.88 2.16 6.60
CA LEU A 63 -0.91 3.23 5.58
C LEU A 63 -0.25 2.77 4.27
N LEU A 64 0.89 2.07 4.34
CA LEU A 64 1.60 1.52 3.19
C LEU A 64 0.85 0.37 2.49
N ASN A 65 -0.13 -0.25 3.15
CA ASN A 65 -1.03 -1.21 2.49
C ASN A 65 -2.07 -0.54 1.58
N ILE A 66 -2.25 0.78 1.70
CA ILE A 66 -3.30 1.52 0.97
C ILE A 66 -2.68 2.52 -0.02
N LEU A 67 -1.50 3.06 0.29
CA LEU A 67 -0.84 4.10 -0.48
C LEU A 67 0.58 3.68 -0.87
N PRO A 68 1.06 4.05 -2.06
CA PRO A 68 2.49 3.94 -2.40
C PRO A 68 3.36 4.69 -1.39
N GLU A 69 4.58 4.20 -1.15
CA GLU A 69 5.48 4.71 -0.10
C GLU A 69 5.76 6.23 -0.22
N GLU A 70 6.05 6.69 -1.43
CA GLU A 70 6.30 8.12 -1.70
C GLU A 70 5.09 8.99 -1.36
N VAL A 71 3.89 8.51 -1.71
CA VAL A 71 2.63 9.20 -1.46
C VAL A 71 2.31 9.22 0.05
N ALA A 72 2.51 8.11 0.74
CA ALA A 72 2.31 8.01 2.18
C ALA A 72 3.25 8.97 2.95
N LYS A 73 4.52 9.07 2.51
CA LYS A 73 5.50 10.00 3.05
C LYS A 73 5.08 11.45 2.83
N GLU A 74 4.72 11.82 1.60
CA GLU A 74 4.30 13.19 1.28
C GLU A 74 3.03 13.60 2.06
N LEU A 75 2.07 12.69 2.21
CA LEU A 75 0.85 12.93 2.99
C LEU A 75 1.15 13.16 4.48
N THR A 76 2.14 12.45 5.02
CA THR A 76 2.56 12.59 6.43
C THR A 76 3.34 13.88 6.65
N GLU A 77 4.21 14.26 5.72
CA GLU A 77 5.03 15.48 5.82
C GLU A 77 4.22 16.76 5.55
N LYS A 78 3.19 16.68 4.70
CA LYS A 78 2.38 17.84 4.26
C LYS A 78 0.87 17.58 4.39
N PRO A 79 0.35 17.44 5.60
CA PRO A 79 -1.07 17.12 5.82
C PRO A 79 -1.98 18.21 5.22
N GLY A 80 -2.99 17.75 4.46
CA GLY A 80 -4.00 18.64 3.87
C GLY A 80 -3.62 19.25 2.53
N GLN A 81 -2.45 18.96 1.96
CA GLN A 81 -2.10 19.36 0.59
C GLN A 81 -2.66 18.36 -0.43
N THR A 82 -2.96 18.88 -1.63
CA THR A 82 -3.34 18.03 -2.77
C THR A 82 -2.10 17.36 -3.33
N ILE A 83 -2.07 16.04 -3.31
CA ILE A 83 -0.99 15.24 -3.91
C ILE A 83 -1.43 14.87 -5.32
N ALA A 84 -0.77 15.42 -6.33
CA ALA A 84 -0.99 15.09 -7.73
C ALA A 84 0.31 15.25 -8.53
N LYS A 85 0.72 14.18 -9.21
CA LYS A 85 1.96 14.14 -10.01
C LYS A 85 1.63 13.67 -11.43
N LYS A 86 2.22 14.33 -12.44
CA LYS A 86 2.14 13.89 -13.83
C LYS A 86 3.24 12.89 -14.11
N PHE A 87 2.87 11.78 -14.73
CA PHE A 87 3.79 10.75 -15.16
C PHE A 87 3.73 10.56 -16.67
N PRO A 88 4.85 10.64 -17.36
CA PRO A 88 4.94 10.31 -18.78
C PRO A 88 5.06 8.80 -18.97
N ASN A 89 4.58 8.31 -20.10
CA ASN A 89 4.81 6.95 -20.60
C ASN A 89 4.42 5.79 -19.63
N ILE A 90 3.34 5.98 -18.87
CA ILE A 90 2.78 4.94 -18.00
C ILE A 90 1.99 3.93 -18.83
N THR A 91 2.16 2.64 -18.52
CA THR A 91 1.35 1.58 -19.12
C THR A 91 0.30 1.12 -18.13
N VAL A 92 -0.97 1.20 -18.54
CA VAL A 92 -2.14 0.85 -17.74
C VAL A 92 -2.79 -0.40 -18.30
N LEU A 93 -3.18 -1.32 -17.41
CA LEU A 93 -3.94 -2.52 -17.72
C LEU A 93 -5.28 -2.48 -17.00
N PHE A 94 -6.32 -2.84 -17.73
CA PHE A 94 -7.61 -3.27 -17.19
C PHE A 94 -7.83 -4.73 -17.54
N THR A 95 -8.35 -5.49 -16.59
CA THR A 95 -8.89 -6.84 -16.86
C THR A 95 -10.21 -7.00 -16.15
N ASP A 96 -11.13 -7.72 -16.76
CA ASP A 96 -12.50 -7.94 -16.31
C ASP A 96 -12.91 -9.39 -16.54
N ILE A 97 -13.84 -9.92 -15.73
CA ILE A 97 -14.33 -11.29 -15.88
C ILE A 97 -15.45 -11.33 -16.89
N VAL A 98 -15.31 -12.14 -17.92
CA VAL A 98 -16.31 -12.29 -18.98
C VAL A 98 -17.61 -12.86 -18.44
N GLY A 99 -18.70 -12.10 -18.57
CA GLY A 99 -20.03 -12.54 -18.15
C GLY A 99 -20.23 -12.67 -16.64
N PHE A 100 -19.43 -11.96 -15.84
CA PHE A 100 -19.47 -12.01 -14.38
C PHE A 100 -20.87 -11.80 -13.81
N THR A 101 -21.62 -10.80 -14.25
CA THR A 101 -22.98 -10.51 -13.80
C THR A 101 -23.89 -11.75 -13.93
N LYS A 102 -23.87 -12.39 -15.10
CA LYS A 102 -24.67 -13.59 -15.34
C LYS A 102 -24.21 -14.81 -14.53
N MET A 103 -22.90 -14.90 -14.33
CA MET A 103 -22.30 -15.97 -13.54
C MET A 103 -22.64 -15.82 -12.05
N SER A 104 -22.58 -14.60 -11.52
CA SER A 104 -22.85 -14.29 -10.12
C SER A 104 -24.31 -14.43 -9.73
N ASP A 105 -25.26 -14.30 -10.67
CA ASP A 105 -26.69 -14.50 -10.41
C ASP A 105 -27.01 -15.90 -9.87
N GLY A 106 -26.19 -16.90 -10.17
CA GLY A 106 -26.35 -18.28 -9.69
C GLY A 106 -25.55 -18.63 -8.44
N MET A 107 -24.85 -17.67 -7.85
CA MET A 107 -23.94 -17.86 -6.70
C MET A 107 -24.44 -17.16 -5.45
N THR A 108 -24.09 -17.68 -4.28
CA THR A 108 -24.27 -16.96 -3.01
C THR A 108 -23.27 -15.81 -2.90
N ALA A 109 -23.57 -14.80 -2.08
CA ALA A 109 -22.66 -13.68 -1.84
C ALA A 109 -21.28 -14.14 -1.33
N GLU A 110 -21.25 -15.17 -0.48
CA GLU A 110 -20.02 -15.75 0.05
C GLU A 110 -19.19 -16.44 -1.04
N GLU A 111 -19.81 -17.17 -1.94
CA GLU A 111 -19.16 -17.83 -3.08
C GLU A 111 -18.54 -16.79 -4.03
N VAL A 112 -19.29 -15.71 -4.35
CA VAL A 112 -18.81 -14.61 -5.19
C VAL A 112 -17.58 -13.97 -4.58
N VAL A 113 -17.64 -13.54 -3.29
CA VAL A 113 -16.54 -12.90 -2.60
C VAL A 113 -15.33 -13.84 -2.48
N THR A 114 -15.56 -15.12 -2.19
CA THR A 114 -14.48 -16.12 -2.08
C THR A 114 -13.78 -16.33 -3.42
N MET A 115 -14.53 -16.41 -4.50
CA MET A 115 -13.99 -16.55 -5.86
C MET A 115 -13.17 -15.32 -6.26
N LEU A 116 -13.75 -14.11 -6.10
CA LEU A 116 -13.06 -12.87 -6.42
C LEU A 116 -11.79 -12.72 -5.58
N ASN A 117 -11.83 -13.01 -4.28
CA ASN A 117 -10.66 -12.91 -3.41
C ASN A 117 -9.55 -13.87 -3.84
N LYS A 118 -9.87 -15.09 -4.24
CA LYS A 118 -8.87 -16.03 -4.78
C LYS A 118 -8.23 -15.51 -6.06
N MET A 119 -9.04 -14.99 -7.00
CA MET A 119 -8.54 -14.43 -8.26
C MET A 119 -7.66 -13.20 -8.03
N VAL A 120 -8.16 -12.24 -7.24
CA VAL A 120 -7.42 -11.00 -6.92
C VAL A 120 -6.12 -11.31 -6.19
N SER A 121 -6.11 -12.27 -5.26
CA SER A 121 -4.88 -12.67 -4.55
C SER A 121 -3.83 -13.24 -5.51
N LEU A 122 -4.22 -14.06 -6.50
CA LEU A 122 -3.29 -14.55 -7.53
C LEU A 122 -2.72 -13.40 -8.36
N PHE A 123 -3.55 -12.43 -8.73
CA PHE A 123 -3.14 -11.25 -9.49
C PHE A 123 -2.21 -10.35 -8.68
N ASP A 124 -2.48 -10.13 -7.39
CA ASP A 124 -1.67 -9.34 -6.48
C ASP A 124 -0.28 -9.97 -6.27
N GLU A 125 -0.21 -11.30 -6.09
CA GLU A 125 1.06 -12.01 -5.97
C GLU A 125 1.91 -11.89 -7.25
N ARG A 126 1.26 -11.97 -8.41
CA ARG A 126 1.92 -11.79 -9.70
C ARG A 126 2.39 -10.34 -9.88
N ALA A 127 1.53 -9.35 -9.58
CA ALA A 127 1.86 -7.94 -9.66
C ALA A 127 3.12 -7.62 -8.86
N LYS A 128 3.19 -8.12 -7.62
CA LYS A 128 4.37 -7.97 -6.76
C LYS A 128 5.64 -8.56 -7.38
N ARG A 129 5.56 -9.75 -7.99
CA ARG A 129 6.72 -10.39 -8.63
C ARG A 129 7.21 -9.65 -9.88
N GLU A 130 6.28 -9.06 -10.63
CA GLU A 130 6.58 -8.38 -11.90
C GLU A 130 6.88 -6.89 -11.72
N GLY A 131 6.81 -6.36 -10.49
CA GLY A 131 6.98 -4.94 -10.20
C GLY A 131 5.87 -4.08 -10.82
N ILE A 132 4.64 -4.58 -10.78
CA ILE A 132 3.43 -3.91 -11.26
C ILE A 132 2.68 -3.33 -10.06
N GLU A 133 2.27 -2.08 -10.16
CA GLU A 133 1.48 -1.41 -9.13
C GLU A 133 -0.01 -1.72 -9.35
N LYS A 134 -0.64 -2.35 -8.37
CA LYS A 134 -2.09 -2.47 -8.32
C LYS A 134 -2.68 -1.11 -7.96
N ILE A 135 -3.58 -0.60 -8.77
CA ILE A 135 -4.27 0.65 -8.47
C ILE A 135 -5.53 0.38 -7.64
N LYS A 136 -6.44 -0.45 -8.15
CA LYS A 136 -7.69 -0.82 -7.47
C LYS A 136 -8.40 -1.98 -8.15
N THR A 137 -9.42 -2.51 -7.47
CA THR A 137 -10.47 -3.31 -8.10
C THR A 137 -11.73 -2.48 -8.27
N ILE A 138 -12.50 -2.72 -9.34
CA ILE A 138 -13.78 -2.05 -9.65
C ILE A 138 -14.77 -3.15 -9.94
N GLY A 139 -15.50 -3.61 -8.90
CA GLY A 139 -16.30 -4.84 -9.02
C GLY A 139 -15.41 -6.06 -9.25
N ASP A 140 -15.60 -6.72 -10.38
CA ASP A 140 -14.77 -7.84 -10.86
C ASP A 140 -13.58 -7.42 -11.73
N ALA A 141 -13.50 -6.14 -12.09
CA ALA A 141 -12.37 -5.61 -12.85
C ALA A 141 -11.16 -5.34 -11.94
N TYR A 142 -9.96 -5.60 -12.48
CA TYR A 142 -8.67 -5.30 -11.83
C TYR A 142 -7.91 -4.29 -12.65
N MET A 143 -7.43 -3.23 -12.02
CA MET A 143 -6.68 -2.15 -12.62
C MET A 143 -5.28 -2.09 -12.07
N ALA A 144 -4.29 -2.09 -12.95
CA ALA A 144 -2.88 -2.02 -12.61
C ALA A 144 -2.12 -1.10 -13.55
N ALA A 145 -0.98 -0.61 -13.11
CA ALA A 145 -0.13 0.25 -13.91
C ALA A 145 1.36 0.04 -13.59
N THR A 146 2.24 0.52 -14.49
CA THR A 146 3.70 0.46 -14.30
C THR A 146 4.36 1.72 -14.85
N GLY A 147 5.61 1.97 -14.44
CA GLY A 147 6.37 3.14 -14.87
C GLY A 147 6.25 4.36 -13.96
N PHE A 148 5.83 4.19 -12.70
CA PHE A 148 5.79 5.26 -11.69
C PHE A 148 7.18 5.55 -11.11
N THR A 149 8.14 5.84 -11.99
CA THR A 149 9.50 6.22 -11.61
C THR A 149 9.77 7.63 -12.10
N ASP A 150 10.71 8.34 -11.49
CA ASP A 150 11.11 9.68 -11.94
C ASP A 150 11.84 9.63 -13.29
N GLU A 151 12.44 8.48 -13.62
CA GLU A 151 13.03 8.19 -14.93
C GLU A 151 12.01 7.53 -15.86
N VAL A 152 12.15 7.76 -17.17
CA VAL A 152 11.28 7.13 -18.18
C VAL A 152 11.53 5.62 -18.17
N ASP A 153 10.55 4.85 -17.72
CA ASP A 153 10.57 3.40 -17.74
C ASP A 153 10.31 2.89 -19.18
N ASN A 154 11.37 2.61 -19.90
CA ASN A 154 11.29 2.08 -21.28
C ASN A 154 10.78 0.64 -21.34
N ASP A 155 10.87 -0.11 -20.25
CA ASP A 155 10.46 -1.52 -20.17
C ASP A 155 9.05 -1.70 -19.56
N GLY A 156 8.39 -0.62 -19.16
CA GLY A 156 7.08 -0.66 -18.52
C GLY A 156 6.02 -1.40 -19.35
N ALA A 157 5.95 -1.14 -20.66
CA ALA A 157 5.03 -1.82 -21.55
C ALA A 157 5.36 -3.33 -21.69
N LEU A 158 6.64 -3.70 -21.77
CA LEU A 158 7.07 -5.11 -21.84
C LEU A 158 6.73 -5.86 -20.55
N ARG A 159 6.97 -5.25 -19.39
CA ARG A 159 6.60 -5.84 -18.09
C ARG A 159 5.08 -6.00 -17.98
N MET A 160 4.30 -5.03 -18.44
CA MET A 160 2.84 -5.11 -18.41
C MET A 160 2.30 -6.23 -19.32
N VAL A 161 2.82 -6.40 -20.53
CA VAL A 161 2.42 -7.50 -21.42
C VAL A 161 2.79 -8.86 -20.80
N ARG A 162 3.99 -8.99 -20.21
CA ARG A 162 4.40 -10.21 -19.50
C ARG A 162 3.47 -10.51 -18.32
N PHE A 163 3.12 -9.49 -17.54
CA PHE A 163 2.15 -9.59 -16.46
C PHE A 163 0.79 -10.07 -16.99
N ALA A 164 0.26 -9.48 -18.04
CA ALA A 164 -1.01 -9.85 -18.65
C ALA A 164 -1.05 -11.31 -19.14
N LEU A 165 0.01 -11.79 -19.81
CA LEU A 165 0.17 -13.20 -20.18
C LEU A 165 0.14 -14.11 -18.94
N GLY A 166 0.82 -13.68 -17.90
CA GLY A 166 0.83 -14.40 -16.63
C GLY A 166 -0.54 -14.44 -15.95
N LEU A 167 -1.35 -13.39 -16.02
CA LEU A 167 -2.74 -13.41 -15.51
C LEU A 167 -3.57 -14.46 -16.25
N MET A 168 -3.43 -14.56 -17.57
CA MET A 168 -4.12 -15.60 -18.35
C MET A 168 -3.73 -17.02 -17.91
N ASP A 169 -2.44 -17.23 -17.60
CA ASP A 169 -1.97 -18.53 -17.10
C ASP A 169 -2.47 -18.82 -15.68
N ASP A 170 -2.59 -17.81 -14.82
CA ASP A 170 -3.17 -17.96 -13.48
C ASP A 170 -4.65 -18.29 -13.56
N VAL A 171 -5.41 -17.66 -14.47
CA VAL A 171 -6.82 -18.00 -14.74
C VAL A 171 -6.97 -19.43 -15.27
N ARG A 172 -6.09 -19.86 -16.20
CA ARG A 172 -6.10 -21.25 -16.67
C ARG A 172 -5.88 -22.24 -15.52
N ARG A 173 -4.92 -21.97 -14.63
CA ARG A 173 -4.64 -22.81 -13.43
C ARG A 173 -5.80 -22.79 -12.43
N PHE A 174 -6.37 -21.62 -12.18
CA PHE A 174 -7.58 -21.49 -11.36
C PHE A 174 -8.69 -22.39 -11.90
N ASN A 175 -8.92 -22.36 -13.22
CA ASN A 175 -9.95 -23.15 -13.88
C ASN A 175 -9.71 -24.68 -13.78
N LEU A 176 -8.48 -25.15 -13.64
CA LEU A 176 -8.22 -26.58 -13.43
C LEU A 176 -8.79 -27.08 -12.11
N ASN A 177 -8.78 -26.25 -11.07
CA ASN A 177 -9.14 -26.58 -9.69
C ASN A 177 -10.50 -25.98 -9.26
N SER A 178 -11.26 -25.38 -10.19
CA SER A 178 -12.53 -24.71 -9.90
C SER A 178 -13.67 -25.37 -10.67
N THR A 179 -14.84 -25.49 -10.05
CA THR A 179 -16.10 -25.91 -10.71
C THR A 179 -16.61 -24.80 -11.63
N VAL A 180 -16.41 -23.54 -11.25
CA VAL A 180 -16.77 -22.37 -12.06
C VAL A 180 -15.60 -22.03 -12.97
N LYS A 181 -15.85 -22.02 -14.29
CA LYS A 181 -14.85 -21.65 -15.29
C LYS A 181 -14.94 -20.17 -15.60
N VAL A 182 -13.79 -19.51 -15.51
CA VAL A 182 -13.65 -18.05 -15.68
C VAL A 182 -12.82 -17.76 -16.92
N GLN A 183 -13.20 -16.74 -17.66
CA GLN A 183 -12.40 -16.13 -18.72
C GLN A 183 -12.25 -14.65 -18.40
N ILE A 184 -11.13 -14.06 -18.80
CA ILE A 184 -10.87 -12.62 -18.61
C ILE A 184 -10.63 -11.95 -19.96
N ARG A 185 -11.01 -10.67 -20.06
CA ARG A 185 -10.54 -9.76 -21.10
C ARG A 185 -9.44 -8.90 -20.53
N LEU A 186 -8.49 -8.52 -21.36
CA LEU A 186 -7.37 -7.68 -20.95
C LEU A 186 -7.16 -6.55 -21.97
N GLY A 187 -7.14 -5.33 -21.48
CA GLY A 187 -6.87 -4.13 -22.28
C GLY A 187 -5.66 -3.37 -21.75
N ILE A 188 -4.73 -3.01 -22.64
CA ILE A 188 -3.50 -2.30 -22.27
C ILE A 188 -3.35 -1.04 -23.13
N ASN A 189 -3.02 0.07 -22.50
CA ASN A 189 -2.63 1.30 -23.17
C ASN A 189 -1.45 1.97 -22.47
N THR A 190 -0.62 2.67 -23.25
CA THR A 190 0.55 3.39 -22.76
C THR A 190 0.41 4.87 -23.07
N GLY A 191 0.64 5.74 -22.10
CA GLY A 191 0.55 7.20 -22.30
C GLY A 191 0.85 8.00 -21.05
N ASN A 192 0.57 9.29 -21.13
CA ASN A 192 0.74 10.21 -20.01
C ASN A 192 -0.52 10.18 -19.13
N LEU A 193 -0.34 10.25 -17.83
CA LEU A 193 -1.44 10.33 -16.87
C LEU A 193 -1.07 11.18 -15.66
N VAL A 194 -2.07 11.42 -14.81
CA VAL A 194 -1.89 12.01 -13.48
C VAL A 194 -2.21 10.94 -12.44
N ALA A 195 -1.34 10.78 -11.45
CA ALA A 195 -1.61 9.99 -10.25
C ALA A 195 -1.70 10.92 -9.03
N GLY A 196 -2.49 10.55 -8.05
CA GLY A 196 -2.62 11.38 -6.86
C GLY A 196 -3.59 10.83 -5.82
N VAL A 197 -3.83 11.61 -4.78
CA VAL A 197 -4.73 11.27 -3.68
C VAL A 197 -5.92 12.23 -3.65
N ILE A 198 -7.11 11.69 -3.59
CA ILE A 198 -8.34 12.44 -3.37
C ILE A 198 -9.05 11.99 -2.09
N GLY A 199 -9.81 12.91 -1.50
CA GLY A 199 -10.59 12.69 -0.28
C GLY A 199 -9.96 13.36 0.95
N LYS A 200 -10.81 13.63 1.96
CA LYS A 200 -10.41 14.23 3.26
C LYS A 200 -10.49 13.22 4.40
N SER A 201 -11.51 12.38 4.40
CA SER A 201 -11.75 11.38 5.46
C SER A 201 -11.37 9.96 5.03
N LYS A 202 -11.48 9.66 3.73
CA LYS A 202 -11.02 8.43 3.11
C LYS A 202 -10.11 8.81 1.95
N PHE A 203 -8.84 8.61 2.12
CA PHE A 203 -7.85 8.82 1.07
C PHE A 203 -7.95 7.71 0.04
N ILE A 204 -8.06 8.09 -1.22
CA ILE A 204 -8.05 7.17 -2.36
C ILE A 204 -6.91 7.59 -3.26
N TYR A 205 -5.91 6.72 -3.40
CA TYR A 205 -4.91 6.85 -4.45
C TYR A 205 -5.50 6.34 -5.74
N ASP A 206 -5.40 7.13 -6.80
CA ASP A 206 -5.96 6.79 -8.10
C ASP A 206 -5.15 7.44 -9.22
N ILE A 207 -5.45 7.03 -10.47
CA ILE A 207 -4.84 7.57 -11.68
C ILE A 207 -5.93 8.09 -12.62
N TRP A 208 -5.62 9.21 -13.27
CA TRP A 208 -6.55 9.87 -14.19
C TRP A 208 -5.87 10.27 -15.48
N GLY A 209 -6.66 10.35 -16.52
CA GLY A 209 -6.26 10.84 -17.82
C GLY A 209 -6.79 9.98 -18.96
N ASP A 210 -6.54 10.47 -20.16
CA ASP A 210 -6.93 9.82 -21.38
C ASP A 210 -6.36 8.40 -21.50
N THR A 211 -5.12 8.22 -21.08
CA THR A 211 -4.44 6.92 -21.07
C THR A 211 -5.22 5.84 -20.33
N VAL A 212 -5.82 6.20 -19.19
CA VAL A 212 -6.63 5.31 -18.36
C VAL A 212 -7.94 4.95 -19.08
N ASN A 213 -8.62 5.95 -19.64
CA ASN A 213 -9.88 5.74 -20.36
C ASN A 213 -9.70 4.85 -21.59
N VAL A 214 -8.61 5.05 -22.34
CA VAL A 214 -8.31 4.22 -23.51
C VAL A 214 -7.96 2.79 -23.12
N ALA A 215 -7.21 2.57 -22.02
CA ALA A 215 -6.93 1.22 -21.52
C ALA A 215 -8.23 0.46 -21.15
N SER A 216 -9.17 1.13 -20.48
CA SER A 216 -10.50 0.57 -20.18
C SER A 216 -11.29 0.27 -21.46
N ARG A 217 -11.15 1.06 -22.54
CA ARG A 217 -11.77 0.77 -23.84
C ARG A 217 -11.15 -0.44 -24.50
N MET A 218 -9.83 -0.61 -24.44
CA MET A 218 -9.17 -1.83 -24.95
C MET A 218 -9.69 -3.07 -24.24
N GLU A 219 -9.94 -3.03 -22.93
CA GLU A 219 -10.56 -4.13 -22.20
C GLU A 219 -11.99 -4.38 -22.71
N SER A 220 -12.85 -3.36 -22.72
CA SER A 220 -14.28 -3.53 -23.03
C SER A 220 -14.56 -3.93 -24.49
N THR A 221 -13.65 -3.62 -25.41
CA THR A 221 -13.69 -4.05 -26.83
C THR A 221 -12.81 -5.27 -27.09
N GLY A 222 -12.22 -5.84 -26.03
CA GLY A 222 -11.35 -7.02 -26.11
C GLY A 222 -12.11 -8.33 -26.29
N GLU A 223 -11.36 -9.36 -26.66
CA GLU A 223 -11.85 -10.73 -26.77
C GLU A 223 -11.44 -11.57 -25.54
N PRO A 224 -12.26 -12.57 -25.15
CA PRO A 224 -11.92 -13.44 -24.04
C PRO A 224 -10.57 -14.14 -24.23
N MET A 225 -9.74 -14.12 -23.17
CA MET A 225 -8.42 -14.75 -23.13
C MET A 225 -7.45 -14.25 -24.20
N LYS A 226 -7.62 -12.98 -24.63
CA LYS A 226 -6.68 -12.25 -25.47
C LYS A 226 -6.31 -10.91 -24.83
N ILE A 227 -5.13 -10.40 -25.17
CA ILE A 227 -4.64 -9.10 -24.73
C ILE A 227 -4.84 -8.11 -25.86
N HIS A 228 -5.66 -7.09 -25.64
CA HIS A 228 -5.96 -6.04 -26.60
C HIS A 228 -5.13 -4.80 -26.27
N VAL A 229 -4.34 -4.32 -27.23
CA VAL A 229 -3.42 -3.22 -27.02
C VAL A 229 -3.58 -2.11 -28.06
N THR A 230 -3.30 -0.87 -27.66
CA THR A 230 -3.20 0.26 -28.58
C THR A 230 -1.92 0.20 -29.41
N GLU A 231 -1.89 0.93 -30.53
CA GLU A 231 -0.72 1.06 -31.40
C GLU A 231 0.53 1.53 -30.65
N LYS A 232 0.36 2.44 -29.66
CA LYS A 232 1.50 2.91 -28.86
C LYS A 232 2.12 1.79 -28.03
N THR A 233 1.31 0.95 -27.36
CA THR A 233 1.77 -0.21 -26.61
C THR A 233 2.38 -1.26 -27.54
N TYR A 234 1.74 -1.53 -28.69
CA TYR A 234 2.26 -2.41 -29.73
C TYR A 234 3.66 -1.98 -30.18
N ASN A 235 3.86 -0.71 -30.50
CA ASN A 235 5.16 -0.21 -30.96
C ASN A 235 6.29 -0.38 -29.95
N GLN A 236 5.99 -0.34 -28.64
CA GLN A 236 6.96 -0.58 -27.58
C GLN A 236 7.24 -2.09 -27.32
N THR A 237 6.37 -2.98 -27.82
CA THR A 237 6.43 -4.41 -27.43
C THR A 237 6.59 -5.37 -28.62
N LYS A 238 6.35 -4.93 -29.85
CA LYS A 238 6.37 -5.75 -31.08
C LYS A 238 7.69 -6.46 -31.38
N THR A 239 8.80 -6.01 -30.80
CA THR A 239 10.11 -6.67 -30.96
C THR A 239 10.24 -7.94 -30.11
N ARG A 240 9.38 -8.12 -29.12
CA ARG A 240 9.40 -9.25 -28.18
C ARG A 240 8.19 -10.16 -28.30
N TYR A 241 7.08 -9.65 -28.84
CA TYR A 241 5.82 -10.38 -28.93
C TYR A 241 5.24 -10.31 -30.34
N HIS A 242 4.57 -11.39 -30.76
CA HIS A 242 3.90 -11.48 -32.05
C HIS A 242 2.43 -11.15 -31.90
N PHE A 243 2.02 -10.04 -32.48
CA PHE A 243 0.64 -9.58 -32.48
C PHE A 243 -0.08 -9.99 -33.77
N SER A 244 -1.43 -9.97 -33.72
CA SER A 244 -2.26 -10.06 -34.91
C SER A 244 -2.00 -8.89 -35.87
N GLU A 245 -2.55 -8.97 -37.06
CA GLU A 245 -2.69 -7.79 -37.93
C GLU A 245 -3.48 -6.70 -37.19
N GLY A 246 -3.10 -5.44 -37.45
CA GLY A 246 -3.77 -4.29 -36.82
C GLY A 246 -5.19 -4.13 -37.34
N ILE A 247 -6.12 -3.94 -36.43
CA ILE A 247 -7.54 -3.64 -36.73
C ILE A 247 -7.90 -2.23 -36.30
N ASP A 248 -8.75 -1.57 -37.05
CA ASP A 248 -9.28 -0.28 -36.70
C ASP A 248 -10.60 -0.44 -35.96
N ILE A 249 -10.70 0.10 -34.75
CA ILE A 249 -11.91 0.08 -33.94
C ILE A 249 -12.36 1.52 -33.63
N GLU A 250 -13.65 1.72 -33.52
CA GLU A 250 -14.20 2.98 -33.03
C GLU A 250 -14.11 3.07 -31.51
N VAL A 251 -13.32 3.99 -31.00
CA VAL A 251 -13.17 4.25 -29.57
C VAL A 251 -13.96 5.50 -29.19
N LYS A 252 -14.93 5.36 -28.30
CA LYS A 252 -15.79 6.46 -27.84
C LYS A 252 -14.97 7.66 -27.38
N GLY A 253 -15.16 8.82 -28.04
CA GLY A 253 -14.45 10.05 -27.74
C GLY A 253 -13.05 10.17 -28.37
N LYS A 254 -12.63 9.21 -29.21
CA LYS A 254 -11.35 9.19 -29.92
C LYS A 254 -11.48 8.98 -31.42
N GLY A 255 -12.61 8.46 -31.88
CA GLY A 255 -12.77 8.03 -33.28
C GLY A 255 -12.07 6.71 -33.55
N MET A 256 -11.67 6.50 -34.80
CA MET A 256 -11.00 5.27 -35.24
C MET A 256 -9.58 5.18 -34.66
N MET A 257 -9.26 4.08 -34.05
CA MET A 257 -7.94 3.79 -33.48
C MET A 257 -7.45 2.43 -33.96
N LYS A 258 -6.19 2.37 -34.37
CA LYS A 258 -5.53 1.13 -34.72
C LYS A 258 -5.10 0.38 -33.47
N THR A 259 -5.50 -0.87 -33.37
CA THR A 259 -5.26 -1.73 -32.20
C THR A 259 -4.83 -3.12 -32.62
N TYR A 260 -4.31 -3.90 -31.68
CA TYR A 260 -3.71 -5.20 -31.96
C TYR A 260 -4.07 -6.21 -30.85
N PHE A 261 -4.10 -7.48 -31.21
CA PHE A 261 -4.31 -8.59 -30.26
C PHE A 261 -3.06 -9.45 -30.13
N LEU A 262 -2.81 -9.90 -28.91
CA LEU A 262 -1.81 -10.89 -28.53
C LEU A 262 -2.48 -12.10 -27.86
#